data_de736e9ac72df904f61afdbd0f32fd3e
#
_entry.id   de736e9ac72df904f61afdbd0f32fd3e
#
_cell.length_a   1.000
_cell.length_b   1.000
_cell.length_c   1.000
_cell.angle_alpha   90.00
_cell.angle_beta   90.00
_cell.angle_gamma   90.00
#
_symmetry.space_group_name_H-M   'P 1'
#
loop_
_entity.id
_entity.type
_entity.pdbx_description
1 polymer ?
#
loop_
_entity_poly.entity_id
_entity_poly.type
_entity_poly.pdbx_seq_one_letter_code
_entity_poly.pdbx_strand_id
1 'polypeptide(L)'
;MSEPNASSASPSTNLAEIKDLSVSFITDAGSIKAVDGVSFTIPRGTVVGVVGESGSGKSVTARSIIKLLPETATTSGAVMLSKRDGTGELDVLSLSGEDLQRMRGSEAAMVFQEPNSVLNPVYTIGWQIEEGLRAHGMKDKKQLRAKAIDILKKVGIPDAETRVDYYPHQFSGGQKQRIVIAMALVLNPGLILADEPTTALDVTVQAEILDLLRLAKDEFDASVLIITHNMGVIADLADQVVVMYRGHVVEQGDVEQVFYHPNHDYTKRLLASVPRIGQQLVVRDLDGRVIEREDDWRDQPIAVEAKGLTITYPGHLMQPDFVAVDGIDFTIRRSEVLCLVGESGSGKSTTGRAIAGLQKVSGGSLKVLGVEMNGVRERDFKPKRADIGFVFKDPGSSFNPLMTIAQNVAEPLIVHGKYRDVAEAREYVGDLLEMVQLPRVYMNRFPHELSGGQRQRASLARALALKPSLLIADEPTSALDVSVQAKVLELFKRLQAEIGFACLFITHDLAVVDMLADRVMVMHKGRIVEHGDTEDIMQHPQDPYTRKLLASLPVPDPREQRAHREQLHALLAQG
;
A
#
# COMPACT_ATOMS: atom_id res chain seq x y z
N MET A 1 29.68 -56.07 -20.05
CA MET A 1 28.46 -55.40 -19.55
C MET A 1 28.94 -54.28 -18.70
N SER A 2 28.96 -53.09 -19.25
CA SER A 2 29.40 -51.84 -18.57
C SER A 2 28.15 -51.18 -17.99
N GLU A 3 28.13 -50.96 -16.68
CA GLU A 3 27.10 -50.19 -16.00
C GLU A 3 27.15 -48.74 -16.47
N PRO A 4 26.00 -48.08 -16.66
CA PRO A 4 25.98 -46.65 -16.96
C PRO A 4 26.32 -45.86 -15.71
N ASN A 5 27.36 -45.06 -15.80
CA ASN A 5 27.82 -44.07 -14.84
C ASN A 5 26.66 -43.09 -14.54
N ALA A 6 26.10 -43.16 -13.34
CA ALA A 6 25.20 -42.18 -12.84
C ALA A 6 26.00 -40.87 -12.62
N SER A 7 25.88 -39.95 -13.55
CA SER A 7 26.35 -38.57 -13.42
C SER A 7 25.72 -37.96 -12.17
N SER A 8 26.48 -37.79 -11.10
CA SER A 8 26.13 -36.95 -9.97
C SER A 8 26.12 -35.51 -10.47
N ALA A 9 24.95 -35.03 -10.92
CA ALA A 9 24.75 -33.63 -11.17
C ALA A 9 24.99 -32.88 -9.85
N SER A 10 25.94 -31.97 -9.83
CA SER A 10 26.13 -31.03 -8.71
C SER A 10 24.80 -30.34 -8.45
N PRO A 11 24.37 -30.15 -7.18
CA PRO A 11 23.11 -29.51 -6.89
C PRO A 11 23.07 -28.14 -7.58
N SER A 12 22.00 -27.86 -8.31
CA SER A 12 21.78 -26.58 -8.99
C SER A 12 21.93 -25.45 -7.96
N THR A 13 22.75 -24.44 -8.25
CA THR A 13 22.89 -23.26 -7.43
C THR A 13 21.60 -22.43 -7.40
N ASN A 14 20.73 -22.64 -8.40
CA ASN A 14 19.44 -21.98 -8.52
C ASN A 14 18.33 -22.86 -7.91
N LEU A 15 17.46 -22.23 -7.12
CA LEU A 15 16.24 -22.87 -6.62
C LEU A 15 15.15 -22.87 -7.69
N ALA A 16 14.97 -21.75 -8.40
CA ALA A 16 14.03 -21.67 -9.52
C ALA A 16 14.68 -20.99 -10.72
N GLU A 17 14.28 -21.43 -11.91
CA GLU A 17 14.71 -20.88 -13.19
C GLU A 17 13.50 -20.68 -14.10
N ILE A 18 13.24 -19.44 -14.46
CA ILE A 18 12.20 -19.01 -15.36
C ILE A 18 12.84 -18.81 -16.74
N LYS A 19 12.32 -19.49 -17.79
CA LYS A 19 12.87 -19.47 -19.16
C LYS A 19 11.79 -19.10 -20.15
N ASP A 20 11.97 -17.96 -20.83
CA ASP A 20 11.12 -17.48 -21.93
C ASP A 20 9.61 -17.53 -21.61
N LEU A 21 9.28 -17.27 -20.33
CA LEU A 21 7.90 -17.30 -19.86
C LEU A 21 7.07 -16.24 -20.57
N SER A 22 6.02 -16.67 -21.24
CA SER A 22 5.01 -15.79 -21.82
C SER A 22 3.62 -16.18 -21.33
N VAL A 23 2.81 -15.17 -20.98
CA VAL A 23 1.45 -15.34 -20.48
C VAL A 23 0.52 -14.41 -21.22
N SER A 24 -0.54 -14.95 -21.80
CA SER A 24 -1.61 -14.21 -22.47
C SER A 24 -2.96 -14.55 -21.88
N PHE A 25 -3.85 -13.55 -21.76
CA PHE A 25 -5.22 -13.73 -21.31
C PHE A 25 -6.18 -13.52 -22.48
N ILE A 26 -7.15 -14.41 -22.61
CA ILE A 26 -8.24 -14.27 -23.58
C ILE A 26 -9.32 -13.42 -22.93
N THR A 27 -9.65 -12.29 -23.55
CA THR A 27 -10.68 -11.36 -23.13
C THR A 27 -11.69 -11.12 -24.27
N ASP A 28 -12.85 -10.56 -23.98
CA ASP A 28 -13.85 -10.21 -25.00
C ASP A 28 -13.29 -9.21 -26.05
N ALA A 29 -12.30 -8.41 -25.67
CA ALA A 29 -11.63 -7.45 -26.55
C ALA A 29 -10.44 -8.05 -27.33
N GLY A 30 -10.14 -9.35 -27.16
CA GLY A 30 -9.02 -10.05 -27.80
C GLY A 30 -8.01 -10.60 -26.81
N SER A 31 -6.85 -11.06 -27.31
CA SER A 31 -5.77 -11.58 -26.47
C SER A 31 -4.87 -10.47 -25.97
N ILE A 32 -4.67 -10.40 -24.65
CA ILE A 32 -3.76 -9.47 -24.00
C ILE A 32 -2.55 -10.24 -23.49
N LYS A 33 -1.35 -9.90 -24.00
CA LYS A 33 -0.09 -10.49 -23.53
C LYS A 33 0.41 -9.72 -22.30
N ALA A 34 0.33 -10.35 -21.13
CA ALA A 34 0.70 -9.74 -19.86
C ALA A 34 2.19 -9.95 -19.50
N VAL A 35 2.78 -11.06 -19.96
CA VAL A 35 4.19 -11.41 -19.80
C VAL A 35 4.71 -11.90 -21.15
N ASP A 36 5.89 -11.44 -21.55
CA ASP A 36 6.45 -11.70 -22.88
C ASP A 36 7.94 -12.02 -22.81
N GLY A 37 8.29 -13.32 -22.91
CA GLY A 37 9.66 -13.80 -22.95
C GLY A 37 10.48 -13.50 -21.70
N VAL A 38 9.88 -13.58 -20.52
CA VAL A 38 10.54 -13.28 -19.24
C VAL A 38 11.46 -14.42 -18.84
N SER A 39 12.73 -14.08 -18.55
CA SER A 39 13.75 -15.05 -18.10
C SER A 39 14.55 -14.44 -16.94
N PHE A 40 14.64 -15.15 -15.81
CA PHE A 40 15.49 -14.85 -14.66
C PHE A 40 15.61 -16.07 -13.75
N THR A 41 16.52 -15.99 -12.78
CA THR A 41 16.77 -17.07 -11.81
C THR A 41 16.53 -16.61 -10.38
N ILE A 42 16.21 -17.57 -9.50
CA ILE A 42 16.13 -17.39 -8.06
C ILE A 42 17.18 -18.31 -7.43
N PRO A 43 18.32 -17.77 -6.98
CA PRO A 43 19.33 -18.58 -6.30
C PRO A 43 18.83 -19.11 -4.94
N ARG A 44 19.39 -20.22 -4.47
CA ARG A 44 19.07 -20.77 -3.15
C ARG A 44 19.50 -19.81 -2.03
N GLY A 45 18.67 -19.68 -0.99
CA GLY A 45 18.95 -18.87 0.17
C GLY A 45 19.06 -17.37 -0.11
N THR A 46 18.47 -16.87 -1.22
CA THR A 46 18.51 -15.45 -1.58
C THR A 46 17.12 -14.83 -1.59
N VAL A 47 17.09 -13.51 -1.49
CA VAL A 47 15.88 -12.71 -1.72
C VAL A 47 15.99 -12.02 -3.07
N VAL A 48 15.08 -12.33 -3.99
CA VAL A 48 14.99 -11.67 -5.29
C VAL A 48 13.81 -10.70 -5.27
N GLY A 49 14.10 -9.43 -5.47
CA GLY A 49 13.09 -8.38 -5.59
C GLY A 49 12.62 -8.19 -7.02
N VAL A 50 11.31 -8.23 -7.29
CA VAL A 50 10.73 -7.90 -8.59
C VAL A 50 10.01 -6.58 -8.52
N VAL A 51 10.48 -5.58 -9.28
CA VAL A 51 9.95 -4.21 -9.28
C VAL A 51 9.45 -3.77 -10.66
N GLY A 52 8.63 -2.73 -10.67
CA GLY A 52 8.08 -2.15 -11.90
C GLY A 52 6.69 -1.55 -11.67
N GLU A 53 6.17 -0.81 -12.64
CA GLU A 53 4.83 -0.21 -12.58
C GLU A 53 3.71 -1.26 -12.54
N SER A 54 2.51 -0.85 -12.09
CA SER A 54 1.30 -1.68 -12.17
C SER A 54 1.03 -2.13 -13.60
N GLY A 55 0.62 -3.39 -13.76
CA GLY A 55 0.43 -3.98 -15.10
C GLY A 55 1.73 -4.37 -15.84
N SER A 56 2.92 -4.27 -15.22
CA SER A 56 4.16 -4.74 -15.87
C SER A 56 4.34 -6.28 -15.88
N GLY A 57 3.41 -7.05 -15.30
CA GLY A 57 3.43 -8.51 -15.34
C GLY A 57 3.97 -9.20 -14.08
N LYS A 58 4.39 -8.47 -13.04
CA LYS A 58 5.03 -9.02 -11.81
C LYS A 58 4.22 -10.13 -11.14
N SER A 59 2.98 -9.82 -10.73
CA SER A 59 2.10 -10.78 -10.04
C SER A 59 1.71 -11.95 -10.95
N VAL A 60 1.58 -11.71 -12.26
CA VAL A 60 1.32 -12.79 -13.25
C VAL A 60 2.52 -13.73 -13.31
N THR A 61 3.74 -13.19 -13.33
CA THR A 61 4.98 -13.99 -13.31
C THR A 61 5.06 -14.84 -12.04
N ALA A 62 4.86 -14.25 -10.84
CA ALA A 62 4.89 -15.01 -9.58
C ALA A 62 3.82 -16.10 -9.51
N ARG A 63 2.59 -15.81 -9.94
CA ARG A 63 1.51 -16.81 -10.00
C ARG A 63 1.79 -17.92 -10.99
N SER A 64 2.55 -17.65 -12.05
CA SER A 64 3.01 -18.70 -13.00
C SER A 64 3.97 -19.68 -12.35
N ILE A 65 4.83 -19.24 -11.42
CA ILE A 65 5.81 -20.08 -10.71
C ILE A 65 5.12 -21.18 -9.86
N ILE A 66 3.88 -20.94 -9.42
CA ILE A 66 3.07 -21.97 -8.74
C ILE A 66 1.87 -22.42 -9.56
N LYS A 67 1.85 -22.10 -10.86
CA LYS A 67 0.76 -22.39 -11.79
C LYS A 67 -0.63 -21.97 -11.28
N LEU A 68 -0.71 -20.79 -10.65
CA LEU A 68 -1.94 -20.23 -10.07
C LEU A 68 -2.50 -19.10 -10.96
N LEU A 69 -2.72 -19.41 -12.23
CA LEU A 69 -3.37 -18.54 -13.20
C LEU A 69 -4.79 -19.04 -13.50
N PRO A 70 -5.73 -18.15 -13.89
CA PRO A 70 -7.06 -18.57 -14.31
C PRO A 70 -7.02 -19.38 -15.62
N GLU A 71 -8.05 -20.16 -15.88
CA GLU A 71 -8.16 -21.01 -17.08
C GLU A 71 -8.14 -20.22 -18.40
N THR A 72 -8.46 -18.93 -18.36
CA THR A 72 -8.38 -18.02 -19.52
C THR A 72 -6.95 -17.66 -19.90
N ALA A 73 -5.96 -18.02 -19.07
CA ALA A 73 -4.55 -17.76 -19.32
C ALA A 73 -3.93 -18.87 -20.17
N THR A 74 -3.20 -18.46 -21.20
CA THR A 74 -2.33 -19.32 -22.00
C THR A 74 -0.88 -19.05 -21.61
N THR A 75 -0.12 -20.09 -21.25
CA THR A 75 1.28 -19.99 -20.83
C THR A 75 2.19 -20.73 -21.79
N SER A 76 3.39 -20.19 -22.04
CA SER A 76 4.48 -20.85 -22.76
C SER A 76 5.83 -20.54 -22.11
N GLY A 77 6.89 -21.29 -22.49
CA GLY A 77 8.18 -21.25 -21.83
C GLY A 77 8.31 -22.36 -20.78
N ALA A 78 9.21 -22.21 -19.82
CA ALA A 78 9.41 -23.17 -18.74
C ALA A 78 9.62 -22.49 -17.40
N VAL A 79 9.16 -23.16 -16.33
CA VAL A 79 9.41 -22.79 -14.93
C VAL A 79 9.98 -24.01 -14.23
N MET A 80 11.30 -24.03 -14.09
CA MET A 80 12.02 -25.12 -13.42
C MET A 80 12.17 -24.79 -11.94
N LEU A 81 11.72 -25.67 -11.06
CA LEU A 81 11.82 -25.56 -9.61
C LEU A 81 12.59 -26.75 -9.06
N SER A 82 13.73 -26.48 -8.45
CA SER A 82 14.52 -27.51 -7.78
C SER A 82 13.83 -27.92 -6.48
N LYS A 83 13.68 -29.22 -6.26
CA LYS A 83 13.13 -29.72 -5.00
C LYS A 83 14.01 -29.33 -3.83
N ARG A 84 13.37 -29.09 -2.69
CA ARG A 84 14.05 -28.67 -1.46
C ARG A 84 15.08 -29.70 -0.99
N ASP A 85 14.78 -30.99 -1.13
CA ASP A 85 15.65 -32.11 -0.75
C ASP A 85 16.83 -32.33 -1.72
N GLY A 86 16.92 -31.56 -2.80
CA GLY A 86 17.95 -31.69 -3.82
C GLY A 86 17.81 -32.93 -4.74
N THR A 87 16.69 -33.65 -4.65
CA THR A 87 16.50 -34.93 -5.39
C THR A 87 16.12 -34.77 -6.88
N GLY A 88 15.97 -33.52 -7.36
CA GLY A 88 15.65 -33.25 -8.76
C GLY A 88 14.97 -31.93 -8.99
N GLU A 89 14.55 -31.71 -10.23
CA GLU A 89 13.85 -30.50 -10.68
C GLU A 89 12.44 -30.85 -11.15
N LEU A 90 11.52 -29.90 -10.99
CA LEU A 90 10.13 -29.98 -11.44
C LEU A 90 9.92 -28.92 -12.52
N ASP A 91 9.39 -29.31 -13.69
CA ASP A 91 8.81 -28.32 -14.61
C ASP A 91 7.37 -28.03 -14.16
N VAL A 92 7.20 -26.90 -13.50
CA VAL A 92 5.94 -26.51 -12.86
C VAL A 92 4.81 -26.37 -13.88
N LEU A 93 5.09 -25.88 -15.09
CA LEU A 93 4.06 -25.69 -16.11
C LEU A 93 3.49 -27.03 -16.61
N SER A 94 4.26 -28.12 -16.54
CA SER A 94 3.84 -29.47 -16.91
C SER A 94 3.05 -30.17 -15.80
N LEU A 95 3.18 -29.78 -14.53
CA LEU A 95 2.52 -30.45 -13.39
C LEU A 95 0.99 -30.31 -13.45
N SER A 96 0.31 -31.36 -12.98
CA SER A 96 -1.15 -31.36 -12.82
C SER A 96 -1.59 -32.26 -11.66
N GLY A 97 -2.86 -32.17 -11.28
CA GLY A 97 -3.46 -33.05 -10.26
C GLY A 97 -2.71 -33.05 -8.93
N GLU A 98 -2.42 -34.25 -8.43
CA GLU A 98 -1.78 -34.43 -7.10
C GLU A 98 -0.35 -33.91 -7.05
N ASP A 99 0.43 -33.99 -8.15
CA ASP A 99 1.81 -33.51 -8.15
C ASP A 99 1.86 -31.97 -8.02
N LEU A 100 0.95 -31.26 -8.68
CA LEU A 100 0.80 -29.83 -8.53
C LEU A 100 0.34 -29.45 -7.11
N GLN A 101 -0.59 -30.23 -6.53
CA GLN A 101 -1.05 -30.02 -5.16
C GLN A 101 0.08 -30.25 -4.15
N ARG A 102 0.90 -31.27 -4.33
CA ARG A 102 2.05 -31.55 -3.45
C ARG A 102 3.10 -30.46 -3.55
N MET A 103 3.42 -29.98 -4.76
CA MET A 103 4.40 -28.92 -4.98
C MET A 103 3.98 -27.63 -4.27
N ARG A 104 2.70 -27.26 -4.36
CA ARG A 104 2.16 -26.07 -3.68
C ARG A 104 2.16 -26.29 -2.17
N GLY A 105 2.85 -25.42 -1.46
CA GLY A 105 2.99 -25.43 0.00
C GLY A 105 4.24 -26.13 0.50
N SER A 106 4.69 -27.26 -0.12
CA SER A 106 5.91 -27.95 0.32
C SER A 106 7.17 -27.49 -0.42
N GLU A 107 7.10 -27.21 -1.72
CA GLU A 107 8.24 -26.70 -2.49
C GLU A 107 8.16 -25.18 -2.66
N ALA A 108 6.97 -24.65 -2.99
CA ALA A 108 6.73 -23.22 -3.14
C ALA A 108 5.39 -22.81 -2.50
N ALA A 109 5.39 -21.70 -1.76
CA ALA A 109 4.20 -21.10 -1.16
C ALA A 109 4.07 -19.64 -1.54
N MET A 110 2.84 -19.10 -1.47
CA MET A 110 2.56 -17.71 -1.83
C MET A 110 1.90 -16.94 -0.70
N VAL A 111 2.42 -15.74 -0.44
CA VAL A 111 1.82 -14.71 0.41
C VAL A 111 1.17 -13.68 -0.51
N PHE A 112 -0.14 -13.50 -0.39
CA PHE A 112 -0.93 -12.62 -1.24
C PHE A 112 -1.01 -11.19 -0.67
N GLN A 113 -1.31 -10.25 -1.54
CA GLN A 113 -1.37 -8.81 -1.25
C GLN A 113 -2.41 -8.46 -0.18
N GLU A 114 -3.62 -9.05 -0.23
CA GLU A 114 -4.73 -8.72 0.67
C GLU A 114 -5.07 -9.90 1.59
N PRO A 115 -4.77 -9.84 2.90
CA PRO A 115 -5.07 -10.93 3.82
C PRO A 115 -6.57 -11.20 3.97
N ASN A 116 -7.42 -10.17 3.79
CA ASN A 116 -8.88 -10.33 3.87
C ASN A 116 -9.48 -11.16 2.72
N SER A 117 -8.82 -11.19 1.57
CA SER A 117 -9.24 -12.00 0.42
C SER A 117 -8.80 -13.47 0.53
N VAL A 118 -7.78 -13.74 1.35
CA VAL A 118 -7.20 -15.07 1.57
C VAL A 118 -7.86 -15.79 2.74
N LEU A 119 -8.04 -15.08 3.86
CA LEU A 119 -8.60 -15.65 5.08
C LEU A 119 -10.11 -15.82 4.98
N ASN A 120 -10.59 -17.05 5.12
CA ASN A 120 -12.01 -17.35 5.14
C ASN A 120 -12.63 -16.89 6.47
N PRO A 121 -13.60 -15.93 6.48
CA PRO A 121 -14.11 -15.32 7.69
C PRO A 121 -14.94 -16.27 8.58
N VAL A 122 -15.38 -17.41 8.07
CA VAL A 122 -16.24 -18.35 8.80
C VAL A 122 -15.48 -19.52 9.42
N TYR A 123 -14.15 -19.59 9.25
CA TYR A 123 -13.27 -20.57 9.89
C TYR A 123 -12.29 -19.92 10.84
N THR A 124 -11.93 -20.62 11.91
CA THR A 124 -10.90 -20.18 12.85
C THR A 124 -9.52 -20.17 12.18
N ILE A 125 -8.60 -19.37 12.70
CA ILE A 125 -7.24 -19.28 12.17
C ILE A 125 -6.51 -20.62 12.26
N GLY A 126 -6.67 -21.32 13.39
CA GLY A 126 -6.08 -22.65 13.57
C GLY A 126 -6.57 -23.65 12.53
N TRP A 127 -7.86 -23.68 12.26
CA TRP A 127 -8.43 -24.58 11.24
C TRP A 127 -7.82 -24.32 9.86
N GLN A 128 -7.64 -23.05 9.47
CA GLN A 128 -7.09 -22.67 8.17
C GLN A 128 -5.60 -23.03 8.03
N ILE A 129 -4.80 -22.85 9.08
CA ILE A 129 -3.39 -23.28 9.11
C ILE A 129 -3.30 -24.81 9.04
N GLU A 130 -4.12 -25.52 9.83
CA GLU A 130 -4.16 -26.98 9.85
C GLU A 130 -4.63 -27.59 8.52
N GLU A 131 -5.42 -26.85 7.72
CA GLU A 131 -5.91 -27.32 6.42
C GLU A 131 -4.77 -27.61 5.46
N GLY A 132 -3.77 -26.72 5.37
CA GLY A 132 -2.57 -26.93 4.56
C GLY A 132 -1.83 -28.21 4.96
N LEU A 133 -1.67 -28.45 6.27
CA LEU A 133 -1.04 -29.67 6.80
C LEU A 133 -1.86 -30.94 6.48
N ARG A 134 -3.19 -30.84 6.59
CA ARG A 134 -4.10 -31.97 6.25
C ARG A 134 -4.05 -32.31 4.76
N ALA A 135 -4.03 -31.30 3.89
CA ALA A 135 -3.92 -31.48 2.45
C ALA A 135 -2.61 -32.19 2.03
N HIS A 136 -1.55 -32.07 2.85
CA HIS A 136 -0.26 -32.74 2.68
C HIS A 136 -0.11 -34.04 3.51
N GLY A 137 -1.24 -34.64 3.94
CA GLY A 137 -1.28 -35.98 4.51
C GLY A 137 -1.15 -36.08 6.04
N MET A 138 -1.00 -34.97 6.77
CA MET A 138 -0.98 -35.01 8.23
C MET A 138 -2.41 -35.25 8.77
N LYS A 139 -2.59 -36.31 9.59
CA LYS A 139 -3.91 -36.74 10.09
C LYS A 139 -4.06 -36.59 11.61
N ASP A 140 -2.95 -36.56 12.35
CA ASP A 140 -2.97 -36.47 13.80
C ASP A 140 -3.40 -35.07 14.27
N LYS A 141 -4.58 -34.97 14.86
CA LYS A 141 -5.17 -33.70 15.33
C LYS A 141 -4.30 -32.97 16.37
N LYS A 142 -3.59 -33.71 17.24
CA LYS A 142 -2.71 -33.11 18.26
C LYS A 142 -1.48 -32.48 17.61
N GLN A 143 -0.89 -33.17 16.62
CA GLN A 143 0.26 -32.65 15.88
C GLN A 143 -0.14 -31.46 14.99
N LEU A 144 -1.29 -31.51 14.31
CA LEU A 144 -1.84 -30.40 13.54
C LEU A 144 -1.96 -29.14 14.40
N ARG A 145 -2.62 -29.28 15.57
CA ARG A 145 -2.81 -28.17 16.52
C ARG A 145 -1.50 -27.63 17.06
N ALA A 146 -0.59 -28.52 17.44
CA ALA A 146 0.72 -28.11 17.96
C ALA A 146 1.53 -27.32 16.93
N LYS A 147 1.56 -27.75 15.66
CA LYS A 147 2.22 -27.02 14.58
C LYS A 147 1.56 -25.69 14.27
N ALA A 148 0.22 -25.62 14.30
CA ALA A 148 -0.49 -24.35 14.11
C ALA A 148 -0.16 -23.34 15.21
N ILE A 149 -0.08 -23.76 16.48
CA ILE A 149 0.31 -22.90 17.59
C ILE A 149 1.79 -22.49 17.46
N ASP A 150 2.69 -23.41 17.13
CA ASP A 150 4.12 -23.14 16.99
C ASP A 150 4.39 -22.08 15.92
N ILE A 151 3.79 -22.23 14.73
CA ILE A 151 4.00 -21.25 13.66
C ILE A 151 3.38 -19.89 14.01
N LEU A 152 2.25 -19.84 14.70
CA LEU A 152 1.65 -18.58 15.16
C LEU A 152 2.56 -17.85 16.16
N LYS A 153 3.25 -18.58 17.05
CA LYS A 153 4.27 -18.02 17.95
C LYS A 153 5.44 -17.45 17.17
N LYS A 154 5.96 -18.20 16.19
CA LYS A 154 7.10 -17.78 15.36
C LYS A 154 6.82 -16.50 14.58
N VAL A 155 5.59 -16.32 14.08
CA VAL A 155 5.20 -15.07 13.42
C VAL A 155 4.75 -13.97 14.40
N GLY A 156 4.92 -14.18 15.71
CA GLY A 156 4.69 -13.16 16.73
C GLY A 156 3.20 -12.86 17.02
N ILE A 157 2.31 -13.85 16.90
CA ILE A 157 0.92 -13.72 17.38
C ILE A 157 0.91 -13.93 18.89
N PRO A 158 0.53 -12.91 19.69
CA PRO A 158 0.47 -13.05 21.14
C PRO A 158 -0.65 -14.04 21.54
N ASP A 159 -0.47 -14.73 22.67
CA ASP A 159 -1.44 -15.71 23.21
C ASP A 159 -1.89 -16.75 22.16
N ALA A 160 -0.94 -17.27 21.36
CA ALA A 160 -1.22 -18.15 20.22
C ALA A 160 -2.06 -19.38 20.60
N GLU A 161 -1.89 -19.92 21.81
CA GLU A 161 -2.64 -21.06 22.35
C GLU A 161 -4.15 -20.81 22.40
N THR A 162 -4.56 -19.59 22.71
CA THR A 162 -5.96 -19.17 22.80
C THR A 162 -6.44 -18.61 21.45
N ARG A 163 -5.63 -17.76 20.82
CA ARG A 163 -6.03 -17.05 19.62
C ARG A 163 -6.08 -17.93 18.36
N VAL A 164 -5.50 -19.09 18.39
CA VAL A 164 -5.63 -20.09 17.30
C VAL A 164 -7.10 -20.48 17.06
N ASP A 165 -8.00 -20.31 18.04
CA ASP A 165 -9.44 -20.53 17.92
C ASP A 165 -10.24 -19.27 17.53
N TYR A 166 -9.56 -18.14 17.32
CA TYR A 166 -10.20 -16.90 16.91
C TYR A 166 -10.44 -16.87 15.41
N TYR A 167 -11.41 -16.04 15.00
CA TYR A 167 -11.78 -15.82 13.62
C TYR A 167 -11.01 -14.61 13.04
N PRO A 168 -10.85 -14.53 11.72
CA PRO A 168 -10.09 -13.44 11.06
C PRO A 168 -10.52 -12.02 11.48
N HIS A 169 -11.82 -11.77 11.70
CA HIS A 169 -12.32 -10.45 12.07
C HIS A 169 -11.87 -9.98 13.47
N GLN A 170 -11.31 -10.85 14.28
CA GLN A 170 -10.81 -10.54 15.65
C GLN A 170 -9.33 -10.10 15.64
N PHE A 171 -8.70 -10.01 14.46
CA PHE A 171 -7.30 -9.63 14.30
C PHE A 171 -7.15 -8.30 13.54
N SER A 172 -6.10 -7.53 13.87
CA SER A 172 -5.71 -6.35 13.11
C SER A 172 -5.19 -6.71 11.70
N GLY A 173 -5.09 -5.72 10.81
CA GLY A 173 -4.56 -5.93 9.46
C GLY A 173 -3.17 -6.56 9.46
N GLY A 174 -2.24 -6.04 10.27
CA GLY A 174 -0.89 -6.61 10.40
C GLY A 174 -0.88 -8.02 10.99
N GLN A 175 -1.73 -8.30 11.99
CA GLN A 175 -1.87 -9.66 12.53
C GLN A 175 -2.42 -10.65 11.49
N LYS A 176 -3.40 -10.23 10.67
CA LYS A 176 -3.90 -11.05 9.56
C LYS A 176 -2.80 -11.36 8.53
N GLN A 177 -1.95 -10.38 8.22
CA GLN A 177 -0.82 -10.60 7.30
C GLN A 177 0.19 -11.58 7.88
N ARG A 178 0.52 -11.48 9.18
CA ARG A 178 1.36 -12.47 9.87
C ARG A 178 0.75 -13.88 9.83
N ILE A 179 -0.57 -14.00 9.96
CA ILE A 179 -1.29 -15.28 9.85
C ILE A 179 -1.19 -15.84 8.43
N VAL A 180 -1.35 -15.02 7.39
CA VAL A 180 -1.16 -15.47 6.00
C VAL A 180 0.28 -15.94 5.77
N ILE A 181 1.28 -15.26 6.34
CA ILE A 181 2.69 -15.71 6.31
C ILE A 181 2.84 -17.04 7.06
N ALA A 182 2.20 -17.21 8.23
CA ALA A 182 2.20 -18.47 8.97
C ALA A 182 1.63 -19.63 8.14
N MET A 183 0.53 -19.39 7.42
CA MET A 183 -0.05 -20.39 6.50
C MET A 183 0.91 -20.77 5.37
N ALA A 184 1.67 -19.81 4.85
CA ALA A 184 2.68 -20.07 3.83
C ALA A 184 3.89 -20.87 4.38
N LEU A 185 4.31 -20.59 5.63
CA LEU A 185 5.49 -21.19 6.26
C LEU A 185 5.25 -22.55 6.92
N VAL A 186 4.00 -22.90 7.26
CA VAL A 186 3.70 -24.09 8.10
C VAL A 186 4.17 -25.41 7.50
N LEU A 187 4.27 -25.49 6.18
CA LEU A 187 4.80 -26.65 5.43
C LEU A 187 6.30 -26.55 5.14
N ASN A 188 6.93 -25.46 5.57
CA ASN A 188 8.37 -25.22 5.39
C ASN A 188 8.81 -25.28 3.92
N PRO A 189 8.27 -24.42 3.02
CA PRO A 189 8.61 -24.41 1.60
C PRO A 189 10.05 -23.97 1.34
N GLY A 190 10.63 -24.44 0.22
CA GLY A 190 11.92 -23.95 -0.27
C GLY A 190 11.86 -22.56 -0.89
N LEU A 191 10.69 -22.18 -1.47
CA LEU A 191 10.45 -20.89 -2.12
C LEU A 191 9.20 -20.19 -1.54
N ILE A 192 9.36 -18.93 -1.16
CA ILE A 192 8.24 -18.06 -0.80
C ILE A 192 8.07 -16.99 -1.86
N LEU A 193 6.87 -16.89 -2.41
CA LEU A 193 6.46 -15.85 -3.34
C LEU A 193 5.62 -14.83 -2.57
N ALA A 194 6.15 -13.64 -2.34
CA ALA A 194 5.47 -12.58 -1.59
C ALA A 194 5.00 -11.48 -2.57
N ASP A 195 3.70 -11.48 -2.91
CA ASP A 195 3.09 -10.53 -3.83
C ASP A 195 2.58 -9.32 -3.03
N GLU A 196 3.35 -8.25 -3.03
CA GLU A 196 3.09 -7.00 -2.30
C GLU A 196 2.73 -7.21 -0.80
N PRO A 197 3.54 -7.92 -0.02
CA PRO A 197 3.16 -8.38 1.31
C PRO A 197 3.00 -7.26 2.34
N THR A 198 3.43 -6.04 2.03
CA THR A 198 3.41 -4.88 2.93
C THR A 198 2.48 -3.76 2.46
N THR A 199 1.79 -3.92 1.33
CA THR A 199 0.86 -2.92 0.79
C THR A 199 -0.29 -2.66 1.76
N ALA A 200 -0.64 -1.40 1.95
CA ALA A 200 -1.67 -0.91 2.88
C ALA A 200 -1.40 -1.19 4.37
N LEU A 201 -0.17 -1.53 4.74
CA LEU A 201 0.26 -1.63 6.13
C LEU A 201 0.98 -0.34 6.57
N ASP A 202 0.90 -0.04 7.86
CA ASP A 202 1.69 1.05 8.46
C ASP A 202 3.17 0.72 8.43
N VAL A 203 4.02 1.73 8.45
CA VAL A 203 5.48 1.56 8.36
C VAL A 203 6.07 0.69 9.46
N THR A 204 5.53 0.74 10.68
CA THR A 204 5.96 -0.11 11.80
C THR A 204 5.60 -1.57 11.56
N VAL A 205 4.37 -1.85 11.13
CA VAL A 205 3.92 -3.21 10.78
C VAL A 205 4.66 -3.71 9.54
N GLN A 206 4.93 -2.83 8.56
CA GLN A 206 5.73 -3.17 7.38
C GLN A 206 7.12 -3.69 7.79
N ALA A 207 7.83 -2.97 8.68
CA ALA A 207 9.15 -3.41 9.18
C ALA A 207 9.08 -4.81 9.82
N GLU A 208 8.06 -5.06 10.65
CA GLU A 208 7.82 -6.37 11.28
C GLU A 208 7.56 -7.50 10.26
N ILE A 209 6.85 -7.21 9.16
CA ILE A 209 6.61 -8.19 8.07
C ILE A 209 7.92 -8.46 7.30
N LEU A 210 8.75 -7.45 7.07
CA LEU A 210 10.05 -7.65 6.42
C LEU A 210 10.98 -8.51 7.29
N ASP A 211 10.95 -8.34 8.62
CA ASP A 211 11.68 -9.20 9.55
C ASP A 211 11.19 -10.65 9.50
N LEU A 212 9.88 -10.88 9.35
CA LEU A 212 9.36 -12.25 9.14
C LEU A 212 9.81 -12.87 7.83
N LEU A 213 9.97 -12.09 6.76
CA LEU A 213 10.51 -12.60 5.49
C LEU A 213 12.01 -12.91 5.59
N ARG A 214 12.78 -12.12 6.41
CA ARG A 214 14.18 -12.47 6.75
C ARG A 214 14.25 -13.75 7.57
N LEU A 215 13.41 -13.87 8.60
CA LEU A 215 13.30 -15.09 9.40
C LEU A 215 12.99 -16.31 8.53
N ALA A 216 12.15 -16.16 7.49
CA ALA A 216 11.88 -17.23 6.53
C ALA A 216 13.14 -17.66 5.77
N LYS A 217 14.01 -16.71 5.38
CA LYS A 217 15.31 -16.99 4.77
C LYS A 217 16.27 -17.64 5.77
N ASP A 218 16.43 -17.04 6.95
CA ASP A 218 17.51 -17.38 7.88
C ASP A 218 17.22 -18.64 8.72
N GLU A 219 15.99 -18.83 9.18
CA GLU A 219 15.60 -19.97 10.04
C GLU A 219 14.93 -21.12 9.27
N PHE A 220 14.23 -20.82 8.17
CA PHE A 220 13.52 -21.83 7.38
C PHE A 220 14.29 -22.24 6.11
N ASP A 221 15.46 -21.64 5.85
CA ASP A 221 16.29 -21.89 4.65
C ASP A 221 15.48 -21.74 3.35
N ALA A 222 14.57 -20.78 3.33
CA ALA A 222 13.74 -20.51 2.16
C ALA A 222 14.35 -19.39 1.31
N SER A 223 14.27 -19.52 -0.01
CA SER A 223 14.47 -18.36 -0.89
C SER A 223 13.18 -17.56 -0.98
N VAL A 224 13.30 -16.26 -1.18
CA VAL A 224 12.13 -15.37 -1.26
C VAL A 224 12.11 -14.63 -2.59
N LEU A 225 11.00 -14.67 -3.30
CA LEU A 225 10.70 -13.75 -4.39
C LEU A 225 9.72 -12.71 -3.84
N ILE A 226 10.15 -11.46 -3.68
CA ILE A 226 9.28 -10.39 -3.24
C ILE A 226 8.92 -9.46 -4.40
N ILE A 227 7.63 -9.26 -4.60
CA ILE A 227 7.09 -8.27 -5.52
C ILE A 227 6.68 -7.06 -4.70
N THR A 228 7.16 -5.90 -5.08
CA THR A 228 6.76 -4.63 -4.48
C THR A 228 7.02 -3.47 -5.45
N HIS A 229 6.29 -2.39 -5.29
CA HIS A 229 6.57 -1.11 -5.93
C HIS A 229 7.40 -0.18 -5.04
N ASN A 230 7.63 -0.55 -3.76
CA ASN A 230 8.40 0.24 -2.80
C ASN A 230 9.90 -0.10 -2.90
N MET A 231 10.69 0.84 -3.45
CA MET A 231 12.13 0.67 -3.62
C MET A 231 12.89 0.61 -2.28
N GLY A 232 12.35 1.24 -1.22
CA GLY A 232 12.93 1.11 0.12
C GLY A 232 12.82 -0.32 0.67
N VAL A 233 11.72 -1.02 0.40
CA VAL A 233 11.57 -2.45 0.74
C VAL A 233 12.59 -3.31 0.02
N ILE A 234 12.85 -3.01 -1.27
CA ILE A 234 13.87 -3.71 -2.05
C ILE A 234 15.27 -3.43 -1.50
N ALA A 235 15.58 -2.17 -1.20
CA ALA A 235 16.85 -1.76 -0.60
C ALA A 235 17.11 -2.44 0.76
N ASP A 236 16.03 -2.71 1.51
CA ASP A 236 16.09 -3.33 2.83
C ASP A 236 16.26 -4.86 2.80
N LEU A 237 15.61 -5.55 1.86
CA LEU A 237 15.47 -7.01 1.93
C LEU A 237 16.17 -7.75 0.79
N ALA A 238 16.25 -7.18 -0.43
CA ALA A 238 16.66 -7.92 -1.61
C ALA A 238 18.19 -8.07 -1.71
N ASP A 239 18.63 -9.26 -2.14
CA ASP A 239 20.01 -9.54 -2.57
C ASP A 239 20.15 -9.22 -4.08
N GLN A 240 19.13 -9.57 -4.88
CA GLN A 240 19.07 -9.32 -6.32
C GLN A 240 17.77 -8.63 -6.71
N VAL A 241 17.78 -7.90 -7.80
CA VAL A 241 16.63 -7.15 -8.32
C VAL A 241 16.37 -7.50 -9.77
N VAL A 242 15.11 -7.72 -10.09
CA VAL A 242 14.58 -7.89 -11.45
C VAL A 242 13.62 -6.74 -11.73
N VAL A 243 13.91 -5.92 -12.72
CA VAL A 243 13.08 -4.78 -13.12
C VAL A 243 12.22 -5.19 -14.31
N MET A 244 10.90 -5.10 -14.14
CA MET A 244 9.92 -5.44 -15.18
C MET A 244 9.23 -4.19 -15.74
N TYR A 245 9.12 -4.14 -17.06
CA TYR A 245 8.41 -3.07 -17.77
C TYR A 245 7.64 -3.63 -18.96
N ARG A 246 6.32 -3.39 -19.00
CA ARG A 246 5.42 -3.82 -20.09
C ARG A 246 5.55 -5.29 -20.47
N GLY A 247 5.60 -6.16 -19.48
CA GLY A 247 5.66 -7.60 -19.67
C GLY A 247 7.05 -8.19 -19.90
N HIS A 248 8.10 -7.39 -19.93
CA HIS A 248 9.49 -7.82 -20.14
C HIS A 248 10.37 -7.55 -18.93
N VAL A 249 11.42 -8.34 -18.73
CA VAL A 249 12.55 -8.00 -17.87
C VAL A 249 13.45 -7.05 -18.64
N VAL A 250 13.64 -5.83 -18.11
CA VAL A 250 14.46 -4.79 -18.75
C VAL A 250 15.82 -4.64 -18.11
N GLU A 251 15.95 -5.03 -16.84
CA GLU A 251 17.22 -5.03 -16.11
C GLU A 251 17.17 -6.07 -14.98
N GLN A 252 18.31 -6.71 -14.69
CA GLN A 252 18.48 -7.59 -13.53
C GLN A 252 19.93 -7.53 -13.05
N GLY A 253 20.13 -7.66 -11.75
CA GLY A 253 21.47 -7.63 -11.13
C GLY A 253 21.41 -7.61 -9.62
N ASP A 254 22.56 -7.48 -8.99
CA ASP A 254 22.66 -7.29 -7.56
C ASP A 254 22.01 -5.96 -7.15
N VAL A 255 21.46 -5.90 -5.93
CA VAL A 255 20.76 -4.70 -5.45
C VAL A 255 21.62 -3.45 -5.55
N GLU A 256 22.91 -3.50 -5.18
CA GLU A 256 23.80 -2.34 -5.29
C GLU A 256 24.05 -1.91 -6.74
N GLN A 257 24.20 -2.88 -7.66
CA GLN A 257 24.39 -2.56 -9.08
C GLN A 257 23.15 -1.84 -9.66
N VAL A 258 21.94 -2.34 -9.38
CA VAL A 258 20.70 -1.75 -9.90
C VAL A 258 20.44 -0.37 -9.30
N PHE A 259 20.75 -0.14 -8.01
CA PHE A 259 20.51 1.14 -7.34
C PHE A 259 21.55 2.22 -7.69
N TYR A 260 22.84 1.87 -7.78
CA TYR A 260 23.90 2.86 -7.98
C TYR A 260 24.36 2.97 -9.44
N HIS A 261 24.20 1.90 -10.22
CA HIS A 261 24.69 1.82 -11.60
C HIS A 261 23.62 1.26 -12.55
N PRO A 262 22.38 1.82 -12.56
CA PRO A 262 21.33 1.34 -13.44
C PRO A 262 21.70 1.55 -14.92
N ASN A 263 21.54 0.52 -15.73
CA ASN A 263 21.85 0.58 -17.15
C ASN A 263 20.64 1.04 -17.98
N HIS A 264 19.45 0.49 -17.68
CA HIS A 264 18.25 0.74 -18.47
C HIS A 264 17.59 2.08 -18.09
N ASP A 265 17.16 2.86 -19.09
CA ASP A 265 16.57 4.19 -18.86
C ASP A 265 15.28 4.16 -18.04
N TYR A 266 14.52 3.08 -18.13
CA TYR A 266 13.32 2.90 -17.28
C TYR A 266 13.71 2.74 -15.80
N THR A 267 14.76 1.96 -15.51
CA THR A 267 15.27 1.79 -14.13
C THR A 267 15.73 3.13 -13.56
N LYS A 268 16.45 3.93 -14.34
CA LYS A 268 16.88 5.29 -13.94
C LYS A 268 15.67 6.17 -13.58
N ARG A 269 14.64 6.16 -14.45
CA ARG A 269 13.41 6.93 -14.19
C ARG A 269 12.65 6.41 -12.97
N LEU A 270 12.55 5.09 -12.79
CA LEU A 270 11.90 4.47 -11.65
C LEU A 270 12.57 4.90 -10.34
N LEU A 271 13.90 4.82 -10.25
CA LEU A 271 14.68 5.25 -9.08
C LEU A 271 14.58 6.75 -8.82
N ALA A 272 14.57 7.57 -9.87
CA ALA A 272 14.45 9.03 -9.77
C ALA A 272 13.06 9.49 -9.31
N SER A 273 12.03 8.66 -9.49
CA SER A 273 10.65 8.98 -9.06
C SER A 273 10.34 8.57 -7.61
N VAL A 274 11.27 7.91 -6.93
CA VAL A 274 11.08 7.50 -5.52
C VAL A 274 11.19 8.72 -4.61
N PRO A 275 10.18 9.05 -3.80
CA PRO A 275 10.26 10.11 -2.82
C PRO A 275 11.38 9.85 -1.81
N ARG A 276 12.17 10.89 -1.52
CA ARG A 276 13.24 10.85 -0.51
C ARG A 276 13.04 11.96 0.50
N ILE A 277 13.33 11.68 1.76
CA ILE A 277 13.37 12.71 2.81
C ILE A 277 14.43 13.76 2.44
N GLY A 278 14.13 15.05 2.63
CA GLY A 278 14.97 16.18 2.25
C GLY A 278 14.83 16.64 0.78
N GLN A 279 13.95 15.99 0.00
CA GLN A 279 13.71 16.38 -1.38
C GLN A 279 12.53 17.35 -1.46
N GLN A 280 12.79 18.63 -1.61
CA GLN A 280 11.74 19.62 -1.83
C GLN A 280 11.17 19.52 -3.25
N LEU A 281 9.84 19.49 -3.36
CA LEU A 281 9.15 19.60 -4.64
C LEU A 281 9.17 21.06 -5.12
N VAL A 282 9.88 21.32 -6.20
CA VAL A 282 9.80 22.61 -6.92
C VAL A 282 8.51 22.62 -7.74
N VAL A 283 7.56 23.46 -7.32
CA VAL A 283 6.27 23.62 -8.00
C VAL A 283 6.43 24.46 -9.24
N ARG A 284 5.92 23.97 -10.39
CA ARG A 284 5.92 24.71 -11.65
C ARG A 284 4.48 24.84 -12.17
N ASP A 285 4.17 25.98 -12.78
CA ASP A 285 2.94 26.17 -13.54
C ASP A 285 2.94 25.35 -14.86
N LEU A 286 1.86 25.45 -15.62
CA LEU A 286 1.73 24.79 -16.91
C LEU A 286 2.73 25.31 -17.95
N ASP A 287 3.27 26.51 -17.76
CA ASP A 287 4.29 27.14 -18.62
C ASP A 287 5.73 26.82 -18.15
N GLY A 288 5.89 26.03 -17.06
CA GLY A 288 7.18 25.62 -16.50
C GLY A 288 7.85 26.65 -15.57
N ARG A 289 7.13 27.73 -15.19
CA ARG A 289 7.66 28.75 -14.25
C ARG A 289 7.49 28.24 -12.82
N VAL A 290 8.46 28.56 -11.96
CA VAL A 290 8.39 28.21 -10.54
C VAL A 290 7.28 29.05 -9.90
N ILE A 291 6.34 28.39 -9.23
CA ILE A 291 5.31 29.03 -8.42
C ILE A 291 5.87 29.15 -7.00
N GLU A 292 6.14 30.38 -6.56
CA GLU A 292 6.41 30.71 -5.16
C GLU A 292 5.09 31.10 -4.50
N ARG A 293 4.87 30.67 -3.26
CA ARG A 293 3.73 31.16 -2.47
C ARG A 293 3.92 32.64 -2.18
N GLU A 294 2.96 33.46 -2.58
CA GLU A 294 3.00 34.92 -2.31
C GLU A 294 2.72 35.24 -0.83
N ASP A 295 1.91 34.43 -0.13
CA ASP A 295 1.45 34.65 1.24
C ASP A 295 2.01 33.62 2.22
N ASP A 296 2.52 34.07 3.36
CA ASP A 296 2.82 33.20 4.50
C ASP A 296 1.49 32.69 5.12
N TRP A 297 1.30 31.36 5.10
CA TRP A 297 0.12 30.73 5.67
C TRP A 297 -0.05 31.04 7.18
N ARG A 298 1.04 31.41 7.88
CA ARG A 298 1.04 31.71 9.31
C ARG A 298 0.19 32.94 9.63
N ASP A 299 0.06 33.86 8.69
CA ASP A 299 -0.74 35.08 8.83
C ASP A 299 -2.18 34.90 8.36
N GLN A 300 -2.52 33.77 7.77
CA GLN A 300 -3.85 33.50 7.23
C GLN A 300 -4.87 33.15 8.33
N PRO A 301 -6.18 33.41 8.08
CA PRO A 301 -7.25 33.10 9.04
C PRO A 301 -7.34 31.57 9.30
N ILE A 302 -7.78 31.21 10.52
CA ILE A 302 -8.02 29.85 10.92
C ILE A 302 -9.23 29.28 10.16
N ALA A 303 -9.05 28.19 9.43
CA ALA A 303 -10.10 27.45 8.74
C ALA A 303 -10.70 26.36 9.63
N VAL A 304 -9.86 25.68 10.44
CA VAL A 304 -10.30 24.65 11.40
C VAL A 304 -9.66 24.90 12.75
N GLU A 305 -10.45 24.87 13.83
CA GLU A 305 -9.97 24.93 15.22
C GLU A 305 -10.59 23.80 16.03
N ALA A 306 -9.77 22.95 16.62
CA ALA A 306 -10.16 21.88 17.54
C ALA A 306 -9.61 22.16 18.93
N LYS A 307 -10.44 22.01 19.97
CA LYS A 307 -10.08 22.15 21.39
C LYS A 307 -10.70 21.02 22.20
N GLY A 308 -9.86 20.13 22.74
CA GLY A 308 -10.28 18.95 23.47
C GLY A 308 -11.18 18.03 22.64
N LEU A 309 -10.97 17.99 21.30
CA LEU A 309 -11.83 17.22 20.40
C LEU A 309 -11.84 15.75 20.77
N THR A 310 -13.03 15.23 21.07
CA THR A 310 -13.25 13.83 21.43
C THR A 310 -14.29 13.20 20.50
N ILE A 311 -13.99 12.01 19.97
CA ILE A 311 -14.89 11.26 19.09
C ILE A 311 -14.95 9.82 19.60
N THR A 312 -16.17 9.39 19.96
CA THR A 312 -16.45 8.09 20.53
C THR A 312 -17.45 7.35 19.64
N TYR A 313 -17.17 6.11 19.34
CA TYR A 313 -18.11 5.18 18.70
C TYR A 313 -18.82 4.38 19.79
N PRO A 314 -20.17 4.42 19.84
CA PRO A 314 -20.90 3.66 20.85
C PRO A 314 -20.72 2.16 20.67
N GLY A 315 -20.47 1.46 21.75
CA GLY A 315 -20.41 0.00 21.78
C GLY A 315 -21.79 -0.62 21.56
N HIS A 316 -21.82 -1.81 20.97
CA HIS A 316 -23.06 -2.60 20.80
C HIS A 316 -23.08 -3.79 21.74
N LEU A 317 -24.25 -4.10 22.32
CA LEU A 317 -24.54 -5.32 23.08
C LEU A 317 -23.40 -5.76 24.03
N MET A 318 -23.18 -5.04 25.14
CA MET A 318 -22.17 -5.32 26.19
C MET A 318 -20.70 -5.02 25.78
N GLN A 319 -20.43 -4.46 24.62
CA GLN A 319 -19.12 -3.94 24.29
C GLN A 319 -18.97 -2.49 24.81
N PRO A 320 -17.82 -2.12 25.40
CA PRO A 320 -17.57 -0.75 25.83
C PRO A 320 -17.49 0.20 24.62
N ASP A 321 -17.77 1.48 24.87
CA ASP A 321 -17.57 2.54 23.88
C ASP A 321 -16.11 2.60 23.45
N PHE A 322 -15.86 2.83 22.16
CA PHE A 322 -14.53 2.99 21.60
C PHE A 322 -14.21 4.45 21.37
N VAL A 323 -13.25 4.99 22.12
CA VAL A 323 -12.76 6.36 21.96
C VAL A 323 -11.72 6.36 20.83
N ALA A 324 -12.11 6.88 19.67
CA ALA A 324 -11.24 6.93 18.49
C ALA A 324 -10.36 8.17 18.44
N VAL A 325 -10.83 9.28 19.03
CA VAL A 325 -10.09 10.55 19.19
C VAL A 325 -10.31 11.02 20.62
N ASP A 326 -9.23 11.30 21.34
CA ASP A 326 -9.24 11.54 22.78
C ASP A 326 -8.58 12.87 23.13
N GLY A 327 -9.40 13.95 23.16
CA GLY A 327 -9.02 15.25 23.68
C GLY A 327 -7.91 15.96 22.90
N ILE A 328 -7.98 15.99 21.57
CA ILE A 328 -6.94 16.60 20.74
C ILE A 328 -7.18 18.10 20.50
N ASP A 329 -6.08 18.87 20.44
CA ASP A 329 -6.04 20.29 20.13
C ASP A 329 -5.23 20.55 18.86
N PHE A 330 -5.78 21.27 17.89
CA PHE A 330 -5.05 21.70 16.69
C PHE A 330 -5.77 22.83 15.96
N THR A 331 -5.04 23.47 15.05
CA THR A 331 -5.57 24.46 14.10
C THR A 331 -5.09 24.18 12.70
N ILE A 332 -5.91 24.53 11.71
CA ILE A 332 -5.51 24.58 10.28
C ILE A 332 -5.84 25.99 9.79
N ARG A 333 -4.85 26.65 9.21
CA ARG A 333 -5.02 27.98 8.62
C ARG A 333 -5.33 27.88 7.12
N ARG A 334 -5.84 28.95 6.53
CA ARG A 334 -5.98 29.01 5.06
C ARG A 334 -4.61 28.91 4.41
N SER A 335 -4.58 28.35 3.21
CA SER A 335 -3.35 28.08 2.44
C SER A 335 -2.33 27.16 3.13
N GLU A 336 -2.61 26.64 4.32
CA GLU A 336 -1.77 25.69 5.05
C GLU A 336 -2.04 24.26 4.60
N VAL A 337 -0.99 23.45 4.44
CA VAL A 337 -1.06 22.00 4.33
C VAL A 337 -0.61 21.39 5.66
N LEU A 338 -1.57 20.98 6.48
CA LEU A 338 -1.32 20.25 7.73
C LEU A 338 -1.39 18.75 7.46
N CYS A 339 -0.27 18.04 7.65
CA CYS A 339 -0.24 16.58 7.53
C CYS A 339 -0.57 15.92 8.87
N LEU A 340 -1.43 14.89 8.83
CA LEU A 340 -1.76 14.04 9.97
C LEU A 340 -1.24 12.64 9.73
N VAL A 341 -0.27 12.20 10.52
CA VAL A 341 0.43 10.91 10.38
C VAL A 341 0.24 10.02 11.61
N GLY A 342 0.54 8.74 11.47
CA GLY A 342 0.46 7.75 12.55
C GLY A 342 -0.01 6.39 12.05
N GLU A 343 -0.02 5.37 12.91
CA GLU A 343 -0.45 4.02 12.59
C GLU A 343 -1.95 3.93 12.23
N SER A 344 -2.32 2.83 11.55
CA SER A 344 -3.71 2.51 11.24
C SER A 344 -4.53 2.38 12.53
N GLY A 345 -5.74 2.94 12.53
CA GLY A 345 -6.56 2.95 13.74
C GLY A 345 -6.20 4.02 14.78
N SER A 346 -5.22 4.89 14.53
CA SER A 346 -4.87 5.97 15.47
C SER A 346 -5.89 7.12 15.54
N GLY A 347 -6.91 7.14 14.65
CA GLY A 347 -7.98 8.15 14.66
C GLY A 347 -7.93 9.17 13.51
N LYS A 348 -6.95 9.11 12.60
CA LYS A 348 -6.72 10.07 11.51
C LYS A 348 -7.95 10.29 10.61
N SER A 349 -8.44 9.22 9.98
CA SER A 349 -9.60 9.30 9.09
C SER A 349 -10.88 9.70 9.86
N THR A 350 -11.00 9.33 11.14
CA THR A 350 -12.09 9.75 12.01
C THR A 350 -12.07 11.28 12.22
N THR A 351 -10.87 11.85 12.46
CA THR A 351 -10.67 13.31 12.56
C THR A 351 -11.05 14.01 11.26
N GLY A 352 -10.57 13.52 10.11
CA GLY A 352 -10.92 14.08 8.79
C GLY A 352 -12.43 14.04 8.51
N ARG A 353 -13.09 12.92 8.83
CA ARG A 353 -14.55 12.77 8.68
C ARG A 353 -15.33 13.70 9.63
N ALA A 354 -14.84 13.97 10.83
CA ALA A 354 -15.47 14.91 11.74
C ALA A 354 -15.42 16.34 11.19
N ILE A 355 -14.28 16.77 10.64
CA ILE A 355 -14.13 18.07 9.98
C ILE A 355 -15.07 18.19 8.78
N ALA A 356 -15.26 17.14 8.00
CA ALA A 356 -16.20 17.11 6.87
C ALA A 356 -17.68 17.03 7.30
N GLY A 357 -17.97 16.88 8.61
CA GLY A 357 -19.32 16.66 9.11
C GLY A 357 -19.91 15.31 8.76
N LEU A 358 -19.06 14.33 8.44
CA LEU A 358 -19.44 12.92 8.18
C LEU A 358 -19.42 12.08 9.45
N GLN A 359 -18.77 12.55 10.51
CA GLN A 359 -18.69 11.91 11.82
C GLN A 359 -19.10 12.94 12.89
N LYS A 360 -19.94 12.52 13.84
CA LYS A 360 -20.36 13.38 14.96
C LYS A 360 -19.24 13.56 15.97
N VAL A 361 -19.11 14.79 16.48
CA VAL A 361 -18.27 15.14 17.61
C VAL A 361 -18.96 14.67 18.90
N SER A 362 -18.23 14.01 19.79
CA SER A 362 -18.76 13.48 21.07
C SER A 362 -18.41 14.39 22.26
N GLY A 363 -17.33 15.17 22.17
CA GLY A 363 -16.86 16.08 23.22
C GLY A 363 -15.88 17.11 22.72
N GLY A 364 -15.62 18.14 23.52
CA GLY A 364 -14.80 19.27 23.15
C GLY A 364 -15.47 20.21 22.16
N SER A 365 -14.68 21.02 21.45
CA SER A 365 -15.12 21.95 20.40
C SER A 365 -14.37 21.67 19.11
N LEU A 366 -15.08 21.67 17.99
CA LEU A 366 -14.53 21.64 16.64
C LEU A 366 -15.20 22.72 15.81
N LYS A 367 -14.47 23.77 15.47
CA LYS A 367 -14.97 24.82 14.58
C LYS A 367 -14.41 24.60 13.17
N VAL A 368 -15.30 24.51 12.18
CA VAL A 368 -14.95 24.36 10.77
C VAL A 368 -15.54 25.53 9.99
N LEU A 369 -14.68 26.33 9.36
CA LEU A 369 -15.07 27.54 8.63
C LEU A 369 -16.01 28.42 9.43
N GLY A 370 -15.74 28.55 10.74
CA GLY A 370 -16.51 29.36 11.71
C GLY A 370 -17.75 28.68 12.29
N VAL A 371 -18.09 27.45 11.89
CA VAL A 371 -19.25 26.71 12.41
C VAL A 371 -18.80 25.73 13.49
N GLU A 372 -19.43 25.76 14.67
CA GLU A 372 -19.20 24.79 15.74
C GLU A 372 -19.87 23.44 15.36
N MET A 373 -19.08 22.38 15.31
CA MET A 373 -19.53 21.03 14.87
C MET A 373 -20.11 20.20 16.00
N ASN A 374 -19.77 20.48 17.27
CA ASN A 374 -20.33 19.78 18.40
C ASN A 374 -21.83 20.13 18.56
N GLY A 375 -22.70 19.16 18.36
CA GLY A 375 -24.16 19.36 18.38
C GLY A 375 -24.73 20.10 17.17
N VAL A 376 -23.96 20.29 16.09
CA VAL A 376 -24.41 20.99 14.88
C VAL A 376 -25.60 20.25 14.26
N ARG A 377 -26.59 21.01 13.79
CA ARG A 377 -27.70 20.45 13.01
C ARG A 377 -27.34 20.45 11.52
N GLU A 378 -27.75 19.43 10.81
CA GLU A 378 -27.49 19.26 9.36
C GLU A 378 -27.83 20.52 8.55
N ARG A 379 -28.97 21.16 8.83
CA ARG A 379 -29.41 22.36 8.12
C ARG A 379 -28.48 23.57 8.28
N ASP A 380 -27.74 23.63 9.41
CA ASP A 380 -26.87 24.73 9.74
C ASP A 380 -25.47 24.55 9.11
N PHE A 381 -25.05 23.29 8.88
CA PHE A 381 -23.78 22.95 8.25
C PHE A 381 -23.86 22.72 6.72
N LYS A 382 -25.02 22.29 6.21
CA LYS A 382 -25.22 21.99 4.77
C LYS A 382 -24.72 23.09 3.82
N PRO A 383 -24.92 24.41 4.08
CA PRO A 383 -24.39 25.46 3.20
C PRO A 383 -22.85 25.49 3.16
N LYS A 384 -22.18 25.09 4.25
CA LYS A 384 -20.70 25.07 4.35
C LYS A 384 -20.06 23.88 3.65
N ARG A 385 -20.80 22.83 3.35
CA ARG A 385 -20.26 21.67 2.63
C ARG A 385 -19.78 22.00 1.23
N ALA A 386 -20.30 23.04 0.59
CA ALA A 386 -19.80 23.51 -0.70
C ALA A 386 -18.37 24.05 -0.61
N ASP A 387 -17.96 24.54 0.57
CA ASP A 387 -16.62 25.08 0.83
C ASP A 387 -15.61 24.00 1.27
N ILE A 388 -16.04 22.73 1.34
CA ILE A 388 -15.22 21.59 1.79
C ILE A 388 -15.13 20.54 0.69
N GLY A 389 -13.92 20.28 0.22
CA GLY A 389 -13.62 19.14 -0.67
C GLY A 389 -13.16 17.93 0.14
N PHE A 390 -13.48 16.73 -0.34
CA PHE A 390 -13.01 15.48 0.28
C PHE A 390 -12.49 14.51 -0.79
N VAL A 391 -11.23 14.08 -0.63
CA VAL A 391 -10.61 13.01 -1.43
C VAL A 391 -10.52 11.77 -0.54
N PHE A 392 -11.22 10.71 -0.94
CA PHE A 392 -11.29 9.45 -0.19
C PHE A 392 -10.07 8.55 -0.49
N LYS A 393 -9.71 7.72 0.47
CA LYS A 393 -8.61 6.76 0.41
C LYS A 393 -8.68 5.82 -0.79
N ASP A 394 -9.88 5.32 -1.11
CA ASP A 394 -10.12 4.46 -2.27
C ASP A 394 -10.98 5.18 -3.32
N PRO A 395 -10.39 5.66 -4.41
CA PRO A 395 -11.14 6.29 -5.48
C PRO A 395 -12.08 5.31 -6.20
N GLY A 396 -11.79 3.99 -6.17
CA GLY A 396 -12.64 2.97 -6.77
C GLY A 396 -14.02 2.88 -6.12
N SER A 397 -14.05 2.86 -4.79
CA SER A 397 -15.30 2.80 -4.00
C SER A 397 -15.99 4.17 -3.86
N SER A 398 -15.28 5.26 -4.11
CA SER A 398 -15.83 6.62 -3.97
C SER A 398 -16.63 7.10 -5.19
N PHE A 399 -16.44 6.48 -6.34
CA PHE A 399 -17.21 6.74 -7.56
C PHE A 399 -18.40 5.79 -7.67
N ASN A 400 -19.51 6.28 -8.21
CA ASN A 400 -20.60 5.41 -8.64
C ASN A 400 -20.16 4.67 -9.93
N PRO A 401 -20.02 3.34 -9.92
CA PRO A 401 -19.50 2.59 -11.07
C PRO A 401 -20.45 2.60 -12.28
N LEU A 402 -21.74 2.91 -12.06
CA LEU A 402 -22.76 3.00 -13.10
C LEU A 402 -22.85 4.38 -13.76
N MET A 403 -22.09 5.35 -13.27
CA MET A 403 -22.03 6.71 -13.79
C MET A 403 -20.72 6.95 -14.54
N THR A 404 -20.78 7.75 -15.59
CA THR A 404 -19.58 8.22 -16.29
C THR A 404 -18.75 9.16 -15.39
N ILE A 405 -17.51 9.41 -15.77
CA ILE A 405 -16.64 10.38 -15.07
C ILE A 405 -17.28 11.76 -15.04
N ALA A 406 -17.88 12.21 -16.17
CA ALA A 406 -18.57 13.49 -16.18
C ALA A 406 -19.72 13.57 -15.17
N GLN A 407 -20.53 12.52 -15.06
CA GLN A 407 -21.63 12.45 -14.09
C GLN A 407 -21.11 12.49 -12.64
N ASN A 408 -20.07 11.70 -12.34
CA ASN A 408 -19.48 11.66 -11.01
C ASN A 408 -18.82 13.00 -10.61
N VAL A 409 -18.16 13.69 -11.53
CA VAL A 409 -17.50 14.99 -11.25
C VAL A 409 -18.53 16.13 -11.18
N ALA A 410 -19.60 16.06 -11.96
CA ALA A 410 -20.67 17.06 -11.95
C ALA A 410 -21.59 16.94 -10.72
N GLU A 411 -21.65 15.79 -10.05
CA GLU A 411 -22.57 15.53 -8.94
C GLU A 411 -22.56 16.63 -7.86
N PRO A 412 -21.41 17.06 -7.29
CA PRO A 412 -21.38 18.13 -6.29
C PRO A 412 -21.89 19.47 -6.86
N LEU A 413 -21.65 19.76 -8.13
CA LEU A 413 -22.12 20.98 -8.79
C LEU A 413 -23.65 21.03 -8.88
N ILE A 414 -24.27 19.90 -9.18
CA ILE A 414 -25.73 19.75 -9.30
C ILE A 414 -26.38 19.76 -7.91
N VAL A 415 -25.83 19.01 -6.95
CA VAL A 415 -26.35 18.93 -5.57
C VAL A 415 -26.34 20.30 -4.87
N HIS A 416 -25.34 21.14 -5.16
CA HIS A 416 -25.25 22.48 -4.63
C HIS A 416 -25.88 23.56 -5.52
N GLY A 417 -26.60 23.16 -6.59
CA GLY A 417 -27.39 24.05 -7.43
C GLY A 417 -26.56 25.03 -8.27
N LYS A 418 -25.29 24.73 -8.55
CA LYS A 418 -24.43 25.53 -9.45
C LYS A 418 -24.78 25.30 -10.91
N TYR A 419 -25.20 24.09 -11.24
CA TYR A 419 -25.68 23.67 -12.55
C TYR A 419 -26.94 22.84 -12.38
N ARG A 420 -27.83 22.87 -13.36
CA ARG A 420 -29.09 22.12 -13.33
C ARG A 420 -28.89 20.63 -13.59
N ASP A 421 -28.01 20.32 -14.52
CA ASP A 421 -27.72 18.95 -14.96
C ASP A 421 -26.29 18.81 -15.51
N VAL A 422 -25.92 17.57 -15.86
CA VAL A 422 -24.59 17.23 -16.41
C VAL A 422 -24.33 17.90 -17.76
N ALA A 423 -25.36 18.09 -18.57
CA ALA A 423 -25.22 18.69 -19.90
C ALA A 423 -24.80 20.16 -19.79
N GLU A 424 -25.41 20.90 -18.85
CA GLU A 424 -25.08 22.28 -18.57
C GLU A 424 -23.67 22.40 -17.93
N ALA A 425 -23.27 21.46 -17.07
CA ALA A 425 -21.98 21.45 -16.41
C ALA A 425 -20.84 20.94 -17.31
N ARG A 426 -21.14 20.41 -18.50
CA ARG A 426 -20.20 19.61 -19.32
C ARG A 426 -18.89 20.35 -19.64
N GLU A 427 -18.98 21.62 -20.02
CA GLU A 427 -17.80 22.41 -20.38
C GLU A 427 -16.90 22.61 -19.15
N TYR A 428 -17.50 23.00 -18.03
CA TYR A 428 -16.77 23.19 -16.78
C TYR A 428 -16.15 21.89 -16.23
N VAL A 429 -16.85 20.75 -16.38
CA VAL A 429 -16.28 19.43 -16.03
C VAL A 429 -15.09 19.10 -16.93
N GLY A 430 -15.14 19.49 -18.21
CA GLY A 430 -13.99 19.36 -19.10
C GLY A 430 -12.77 20.14 -18.60
N ASP A 431 -12.97 21.41 -18.20
CA ASP A 431 -11.91 22.25 -17.65
C ASP A 431 -11.33 21.67 -16.35
N LEU A 432 -12.19 21.12 -15.46
CA LEU A 432 -11.76 20.44 -14.24
C LEU A 432 -10.90 19.21 -14.54
N LEU A 433 -11.23 18.43 -15.55
CA LEU A 433 -10.43 17.27 -15.94
C LEU A 433 -9.06 17.70 -16.52
N GLU A 434 -9.04 18.74 -17.36
CA GLU A 434 -7.77 19.29 -17.89
C GLU A 434 -6.89 19.88 -16.79
N MET A 435 -7.49 20.56 -15.80
CA MET A 435 -6.79 21.07 -14.61
C MET A 435 -6.06 19.96 -13.85
N VAL A 436 -6.64 18.76 -13.78
CA VAL A 436 -5.99 17.57 -13.21
C VAL A 436 -5.24 16.72 -14.25
N GLN A 437 -4.91 17.28 -15.40
CA GLN A 437 -4.16 16.62 -16.49
C GLN A 437 -4.85 15.34 -17.01
N LEU A 438 -6.17 15.33 -17.09
CA LEU A 438 -6.95 14.29 -17.75
C LEU A 438 -7.58 14.85 -19.03
N PRO A 439 -7.45 14.16 -20.19
CA PRO A 439 -8.10 14.58 -21.43
C PRO A 439 -9.62 14.67 -21.28
N ARG A 440 -10.25 15.69 -21.87
CA ARG A 440 -11.72 15.88 -21.89
C ARG A 440 -12.48 14.64 -22.38
N VAL A 441 -11.91 13.85 -23.28
CA VAL A 441 -12.55 12.64 -23.80
C VAL A 441 -12.87 11.62 -22.68
N TYR A 442 -12.16 11.68 -21.54
CA TYR A 442 -12.40 10.80 -20.40
C TYR A 442 -13.73 11.07 -19.68
N MET A 443 -14.39 12.20 -19.95
CA MET A 443 -15.74 12.48 -19.47
C MET A 443 -16.74 11.35 -19.75
N ASN A 444 -16.59 10.69 -20.90
CA ASN A 444 -17.52 9.65 -21.35
C ASN A 444 -17.16 8.25 -20.85
N ARG A 445 -16.02 8.07 -20.18
CA ARG A 445 -15.59 6.79 -19.62
C ARG A 445 -16.24 6.51 -18.28
N PHE A 446 -16.34 5.23 -17.96
CA PHE A 446 -16.72 4.76 -16.63
C PHE A 446 -15.49 4.64 -15.72
N PRO A 447 -15.66 4.66 -14.38
CA PRO A 447 -14.54 4.55 -13.44
C PRO A 447 -13.65 3.31 -13.63
N HIS A 448 -14.24 2.18 -14.02
CA HIS A 448 -13.50 0.92 -14.26
C HIS A 448 -12.62 0.95 -15.52
N GLU A 449 -12.85 1.88 -16.45
CA GLU A 449 -12.02 2.07 -17.66
C GLU A 449 -10.80 2.96 -17.43
N LEU A 450 -10.64 3.51 -16.22
CA LEU A 450 -9.52 4.35 -15.83
C LEU A 450 -8.49 3.56 -15.02
N SER A 451 -7.19 3.88 -15.20
CA SER A 451 -6.15 3.40 -14.29
C SER A 451 -6.30 3.98 -12.88
N GLY A 452 -5.64 3.39 -11.88
CA GLY A 452 -5.65 3.89 -10.49
C GLY A 452 -5.32 5.37 -10.39
N GLY A 453 -4.22 5.80 -11.00
CA GLY A 453 -3.81 7.22 -11.00
C GLY A 453 -4.75 8.14 -11.78
N GLN A 454 -5.40 7.64 -12.83
CA GLN A 454 -6.43 8.42 -13.56
C GLN A 454 -7.69 8.58 -12.72
N ARG A 455 -8.13 7.51 -12.03
CA ARG A 455 -9.24 7.59 -11.06
C ARG A 455 -8.94 8.56 -9.93
N GLN A 456 -7.72 8.52 -9.39
CA GLN A 456 -7.30 9.44 -8.32
C GLN A 456 -7.36 10.90 -8.77
N ARG A 457 -6.84 11.23 -9.96
CA ARG A 457 -6.93 12.58 -10.53
C ARG A 457 -8.37 13.01 -10.79
N ALA A 458 -9.24 12.11 -11.26
CA ALA A 458 -10.67 12.40 -11.40
C ALA A 458 -11.36 12.64 -10.04
N SER A 459 -10.96 11.90 -8.98
CA SER A 459 -11.43 12.14 -7.61
C SER A 459 -11.01 13.52 -7.09
N LEU A 460 -9.78 13.95 -7.39
CA LEU A 460 -9.30 15.29 -7.07
C LEU A 460 -10.11 16.37 -7.84
N ALA A 461 -10.39 16.17 -9.13
CA ALA A 461 -11.25 17.07 -9.91
C ALA A 461 -12.65 17.22 -9.28
N ARG A 462 -13.26 16.11 -8.86
CA ARG A 462 -14.55 16.12 -8.14
C ARG A 462 -14.48 16.87 -6.83
N ALA A 463 -13.43 16.66 -6.03
CA ALA A 463 -13.25 17.33 -4.75
C ALA A 463 -13.05 18.85 -4.90
N LEU A 464 -12.43 19.29 -6.00
CA LEU A 464 -12.17 20.70 -6.33
C LEU A 464 -13.28 21.36 -7.15
N ALA A 465 -14.33 20.64 -7.55
CA ALA A 465 -15.36 21.13 -8.46
C ALA A 465 -16.07 22.41 -7.99
N LEU A 466 -16.27 22.55 -6.68
CA LEU A 466 -16.88 23.72 -6.06
C LEU A 466 -15.87 24.82 -5.62
N LYS A 467 -14.57 24.66 -5.97
CA LYS A 467 -13.48 25.53 -5.52
C LYS A 467 -13.49 25.69 -3.99
N PRO A 468 -13.34 24.59 -3.24
CA PRO A 468 -13.46 24.62 -1.79
C PRO A 468 -12.33 25.44 -1.15
N SER A 469 -12.60 26.04 0.00
CA SER A 469 -11.60 26.73 0.83
C SER A 469 -10.85 25.77 1.77
N LEU A 470 -11.39 24.56 1.97
CA LEU A 470 -10.80 23.49 2.79
C LEU A 470 -10.86 22.16 2.03
N LEU A 471 -9.74 21.47 1.91
CA LEU A 471 -9.65 20.14 1.34
C LEU A 471 -9.22 19.13 2.41
N ILE A 472 -9.91 18.00 2.48
CA ILE A 472 -9.51 16.86 3.29
C ILE A 472 -9.08 15.75 2.32
N ALA A 473 -7.84 15.32 2.41
CA ALA A 473 -7.26 14.27 1.59
C ALA A 473 -6.90 13.07 2.48
N ASP A 474 -7.75 12.04 2.48
CA ASP A 474 -7.57 10.83 3.30
C ASP A 474 -6.81 9.77 2.50
N GLU A 475 -5.51 9.65 2.73
CA GLU A 475 -4.56 8.74 2.07
C GLU A 475 -4.69 8.74 0.53
N PRO A 476 -4.61 9.89 -0.14
CA PRO A 476 -4.95 10.01 -1.56
C PRO A 476 -3.97 9.31 -2.51
N THR A 477 -2.87 8.78 -2.03
CA THR A 477 -1.83 8.13 -2.86
C THR A 477 -1.49 6.69 -2.46
N SER A 478 -2.14 6.15 -1.43
CA SER A 478 -1.78 4.85 -0.82
C SER A 478 -1.93 3.63 -1.75
N ALA A 479 -2.71 3.75 -2.83
CA ALA A 479 -2.95 2.67 -3.80
C ALA A 479 -2.28 2.92 -5.17
N LEU A 480 -1.30 3.82 -5.22
CA LEU A 480 -0.63 4.23 -6.46
C LEU A 480 0.80 3.72 -6.52
N ASP A 481 1.24 3.36 -7.72
CA ASP A 481 2.67 3.10 -7.97
C ASP A 481 3.49 4.37 -7.77
N VAL A 482 4.74 4.23 -7.38
CA VAL A 482 5.66 5.33 -7.04
C VAL A 482 5.73 6.42 -8.13
N SER A 483 5.83 6.02 -9.41
CA SER A 483 5.90 6.98 -10.53
C SER A 483 4.60 7.76 -10.74
N VAL A 484 3.45 7.14 -10.44
CA VAL A 484 2.12 7.77 -10.51
C VAL A 484 1.89 8.64 -9.28
N GLN A 485 2.31 8.17 -8.09
CA GLN A 485 2.26 8.91 -6.82
C GLN A 485 2.99 10.25 -6.94
N ALA A 486 4.24 10.25 -7.41
CA ALA A 486 5.02 11.47 -7.58
C ALA A 486 4.29 12.53 -8.44
N LYS A 487 3.71 12.12 -9.57
CA LYS A 487 2.94 13.01 -10.45
C LYS A 487 1.66 13.55 -9.81
N VAL A 488 0.97 12.73 -9.00
CA VAL A 488 -0.25 13.16 -8.29
C VAL A 488 0.11 14.15 -7.18
N LEU A 489 1.23 13.96 -6.49
CA LEU A 489 1.71 14.88 -5.44
C LEU A 489 2.18 16.22 -6.03
N GLU A 490 2.89 16.21 -7.15
CA GLU A 490 3.28 17.41 -7.88
C GLU A 490 2.03 18.19 -8.35
N LEU A 491 1.06 17.49 -8.94
CA LEU A 491 -0.22 18.07 -9.32
C LEU A 491 -0.95 18.67 -8.11
N PHE A 492 -1.03 17.94 -6.99
CA PHE A 492 -1.68 18.40 -5.77
C PHE A 492 -1.04 19.69 -5.26
N LYS A 493 0.29 19.73 -5.15
CA LYS A 493 1.04 20.90 -4.65
C LYS A 493 0.85 22.12 -5.57
N ARG A 494 0.83 21.90 -6.89
CA ARG A 494 0.52 22.97 -7.86
C ARG A 494 -0.88 23.52 -7.66
N LEU A 495 -1.90 22.66 -7.60
CA LEU A 495 -3.29 23.10 -7.40
C LEU A 495 -3.49 23.81 -6.06
N GLN A 496 -2.80 23.38 -5.01
CA GLN A 496 -2.84 24.03 -3.71
C GLN A 496 -2.22 25.43 -3.77
N ALA A 497 -1.08 25.59 -4.47
CA ALA A 497 -0.45 26.89 -4.66
C ALA A 497 -1.30 27.84 -5.52
N GLU A 498 -1.95 27.34 -6.59
CA GLU A 498 -2.80 28.12 -7.50
C GLU A 498 -4.14 28.52 -6.86
N ILE A 499 -4.76 27.65 -6.06
CA ILE A 499 -6.14 27.86 -5.53
C ILE A 499 -6.11 28.41 -4.10
N GLY A 500 -5.08 28.12 -3.30
CA GLY A 500 -4.91 28.61 -1.92
C GLY A 500 -5.84 27.96 -0.90
N PHE A 501 -6.31 26.73 -1.10
CA PHE A 501 -7.13 26.03 -0.12
C PHE A 501 -6.31 25.58 1.10
N ALA A 502 -6.95 25.60 2.29
CA ALA A 502 -6.44 24.90 3.47
C ALA A 502 -6.53 23.39 3.25
N CYS A 503 -5.55 22.61 3.72
CA CYS A 503 -5.61 21.17 3.56
C CYS A 503 -5.31 20.41 4.85
N LEU A 504 -6.15 19.43 5.18
CA LEU A 504 -5.76 18.30 6.04
C LEU A 504 -5.37 17.13 5.16
N PHE A 505 -4.09 16.82 5.12
CA PHE A 505 -3.55 15.70 4.35
C PHE A 505 -3.23 14.53 5.28
N ILE A 506 -3.96 13.44 5.18
CA ILE A 506 -3.77 12.23 6.00
C ILE A 506 -2.93 11.25 5.21
N THR A 507 -1.83 10.77 5.77
CA THR A 507 -0.98 9.78 5.15
C THR A 507 -0.22 8.97 6.21
N HIS A 508 0.28 7.82 5.83
CA HIS A 508 1.26 7.04 6.59
C HIS A 508 2.65 7.11 5.95
N ASP A 509 2.80 7.76 4.80
CA ASP A 509 4.06 7.93 4.07
C ASP A 509 4.72 9.26 4.46
N LEU A 510 5.77 9.16 5.29
CA LEU A 510 6.48 10.34 5.80
C LEU A 510 7.36 11.03 4.74
N ALA A 511 7.76 10.33 3.66
CA ALA A 511 8.42 10.99 2.54
C ALA A 511 7.44 11.93 1.79
N VAL A 512 6.16 11.55 1.72
CA VAL A 512 5.10 12.42 1.20
C VAL A 512 4.88 13.63 2.10
N VAL A 513 4.96 13.42 3.43
CA VAL A 513 4.84 14.53 4.41
C VAL A 513 5.92 15.57 4.20
N ASP A 514 7.17 15.12 4.13
CA ASP A 514 8.34 16.00 3.92
C ASP A 514 8.25 16.83 2.63
N MET A 515 7.65 16.25 1.60
CA MET A 515 7.48 16.91 0.30
C MET A 515 6.34 17.94 0.27
N LEU A 516 5.28 17.77 1.08
CA LEU A 516 4.04 18.52 0.93
C LEU A 516 3.71 19.44 2.12
N ALA A 517 4.02 18.97 3.34
CA ALA A 517 3.50 19.57 4.55
C ALA A 517 4.19 20.88 4.92
N ASP A 518 3.41 21.82 5.41
CA ASP A 518 3.91 22.99 6.15
C ASP A 518 4.11 22.63 7.62
N ARG A 519 3.12 21.90 8.21
CA ARG A 519 3.17 21.37 9.58
C ARG A 519 2.73 19.92 9.62
N VAL A 520 3.21 19.23 10.66
CA VAL A 520 2.92 17.81 10.90
C VAL A 520 2.29 17.63 12.27
N MET A 521 1.30 16.76 12.35
CA MET A 521 0.76 16.22 13.59
C MET A 521 0.95 14.69 13.58
N VAL A 522 1.56 14.17 14.63
CA VAL A 522 1.75 12.73 14.84
C VAL A 522 0.69 12.24 15.80
N MET A 523 -0.11 11.27 15.34
CA MET A 523 -1.24 10.75 16.10
C MET A 523 -1.01 9.29 16.50
N HIS A 524 -1.13 9.00 17.80
CA HIS A 524 -1.01 7.66 18.36
C HIS A 524 -2.18 7.37 19.32
N LYS A 525 -2.87 6.26 19.12
CA LYS A 525 -4.00 5.79 19.97
C LYS A 525 -5.02 6.88 20.34
N GLY A 526 -5.44 7.64 19.34
CA GLY A 526 -6.45 8.70 19.51
C GLY A 526 -5.91 10.05 20.00
N ARG A 527 -4.62 10.20 20.29
CA ARG A 527 -4.01 11.43 20.82
C ARG A 527 -2.95 11.98 19.88
N ILE A 528 -2.76 13.29 19.88
CA ILE A 528 -1.60 13.93 19.26
C ILE A 528 -0.44 13.80 20.24
N VAL A 529 0.64 13.11 19.83
CA VAL A 529 1.84 12.91 20.65
C VAL A 529 2.92 13.94 20.34
N GLU A 530 2.94 14.42 19.09
CA GLU A 530 3.88 15.46 18.68
C GLU A 530 3.29 16.27 17.52
N HIS A 531 3.61 17.57 17.44
CA HIS A 531 3.22 18.45 16.34
C HIS A 531 4.18 19.63 16.22
N GLY A 532 4.37 20.13 15.02
CA GLY A 532 5.28 21.25 14.75
C GLY A 532 5.45 21.51 13.26
N ASP A 533 6.40 22.38 12.94
CA ASP A 533 6.84 22.60 11.56
C ASP A 533 7.44 21.30 11.02
N THR A 534 7.28 21.04 9.73
CA THR A 534 7.70 19.76 9.11
C THR A 534 9.18 19.50 9.33
N GLU A 535 10.04 20.50 9.17
CA GLU A 535 11.49 20.35 9.34
C GLU A 535 11.84 19.91 10.78
N ASP A 536 11.22 20.51 11.80
CA ASP A 536 11.48 20.18 13.20
C ASP A 536 11.09 18.72 13.52
N ILE A 537 9.90 18.30 13.07
CA ILE A 537 9.41 16.95 13.35
C ILE A 537 10.21 15.88 12.58
N MET A 538 10.61 16.17 11.33
CA MET A 538 11.33 15.22 10.49
C MET A 538 12.80 15.07 10.89
N GLN A 539 13.46 16.15 11.35
CA GLN A 539 14.89 16.15 11.66
C GLN A 539 15.17 16.01 13.17
N HIS A 540 14.31 16.53 14.03
CA HIS A 540 14.53 16.64 15.48
C HIS A 540 13.35 16.12 16.31
N PRO A 541 12.81 14.90 16.05
CA PRO A 541 11.66 14.37 16.77
C PRO A 541 11.95 14.22 18.26
N GLN A 542 11.03 14.69 19.12
CA GLN A 542 11.17 14.64 20.57
C GLN A 542 10.46 13.42 21.17
N ASP A 543 9.29 13.06 20.62
CA ASP A 543 8.49 11.96 21.14
C ASP A 543 9.09 10.59 20.73
N PRO A 544 9.18 9.61 21.64
CA PRO A 544 9.70 8.27 21.33
C PRO A 544 8.93 7.54 20.23
N TYR A 545 7.61 7.75 20.13
CA TYR A 545 6.80 7.15 19.09
C TYR A 545 7.11 7.77 17.72
N THR A 546 7.29 9.08 17.64
CA THR A 546 7.70 9.77 16.41
C THR A 546 9.07 9.27 15.93
N ARG A 547 10.04 9.12 16.84
CA ARG A 547 11.35 8.54 16.53
C ARG A 547 11.24 7.11 15.98
N LYS A 548 10.42 6.28 16.61
CA LYS A 548 10.15 4.92 16.15
C LYS A 548 9.49 4.92 14.75
N LEU A 549 8.52 5.80 14.54
CA LEU A 549 7.81 5.91 13.27
C LEU A 549 8.75 6.30 12.13
N LEU A 550 9.63 7.29 12.36
CA LEU A 550 10.65 7.73 11.40
C LEU A 550 11.70 6.63 11.15
N ALA A 551 12.17 5.97 12.20
CA ALA A 551 13.14 4.87 12.09
C ALA A 551 12.56 3.60 11.42
N SER A 552 11.24 3.47 11.33
CA SER A 552 10.58 2.34 10.63
C SER A 552 10.44 2.56 9.13
N LEU A 553 10.76 3.76 8.62
CA LEU A 553 10.66 4.05 7.19
C LEU A 553 11.76 3.35 6.41
N PRO A 554 11.43 2.60 5.36
CA PRO A 554 12.45 2.05 4.49
C PRO A 554 13.04 3.15 3.59
N VAL A 555 14.35 3.34 3.71
CA VAL A 555 15.12 4.28 2.89
C VAL A 555 15.43 3.63 1.54
N PRO A 556 15.19 4.31 0.39
CA PRO A 556 15.47 3.75 -0.92
C PRO A 556 16.97 3.86 -1.30
N ASP A 557 17.82 3.40 -0.40
CA ASP A 557 19.26 3.30 -0.56
C ASP A 557 19.77 2.09 0.25
N PRO A 558 20.36 1.06 -0.38
CA PRO A 558 20.74 -0.17 0.31
C PRO A 558 21.76 0.01 1.43
N ARG A 559 22.66 0.99 1.34
CA ARG A 559 23.71 1.22 2.36
C ARG A 559 23.15 2.00 3.55
N GLU A 560 22.39 3.06 3.26
CA GLU A 560 21.73 3.86 4.30
C GLU A 560 20.69 3.01 5.04
N GLN A 561 19.96 2.16 4.32
CA GLN A 561 18.93 1.30 4.91
C GLN A 561 19.51 0.28 5.90
N ARG A 562 20.70 -0.26 5.66
CA ARG A 562 21.36 -1.15 6.62
C ARG A 562 21.64 -0.43 7.95
N ALA A 563 22.20 0.78 7.90
CA ALA A 563 22.45 1.57 9.11
C ALA A 563 21.15 1.99 9.81
N HIS A 564 20.13 2.35 9.03
CA HIS A 564 18.81 2.74 9.53
C HIS A 564 18.10 1.60 10.28
N ARG A 565 18.18 0.38 9.75
CA ARG A 565 17.65 -0.82 10.41
C ARG A 565 18.33 -1.13 11.74
N GLU A 566 19.68 -0.98 11.82
CA GLU A 566 20.39 -1.16 13.08
C GLU A 566 19.92 -0.18 14.15
N GLN A 567 19.65 1.07 13.76
CA GLN A 567 19.08 2.08 14.66
C GLN A 567 17.67 1.69 15.12
N LEU A 568 16.82 1.21 14.21
CA LEU A 568 15.46 0.74 14.57
C LEU A 568 15.50 -0.40 15.59
N HIS A 569 16.35 -1.41 15.35
CA HIS A 569 16.49 -2.54 16.29
C HIS A 569 17.01 -2.07 17.65
N ALA A 570 17.95 -1.12 17.69
CA ALA A 570 18.43 -0.52 18.93
C ALA A 570 17.31 0.23 19.70
N LEU A 571 16.46 0.96 19.01
CA LEU A 571 15.29 1.65 19.61
C LEU A 571 14.24 0.66 20.13
N LEU A 572 13.97 -0.42 19.40
CA LEU A 572 13.03 -1.48 19.83
C LEU A 572 13.55 -2.27 21.04
N ALA A 573 14.86 -2.42 21.21
CA ALA A 573 15.46 -3.10 22.36
C ALA A 573 15.45 -2.26 23.66
N GLN A 574 15.22 -0.94 23.56
CA GLN A 574 15.18 0.01 24.69
C GLN A 574 13.76 0.28 25.22
N GLY A 575 12.73 -0.11 24.52
CA GLY A 575 11.30 0.09 24.87
C GLY A 575 10.62 -1.22 25.19
#